data_e1c619657e564b54ae62441c9f01ddbb
#
_entry.id   e1c619657e564b54ae62441c9f01ddbb
#
_cell.length_a   1.000
_cell.length_b   1.000
_cell.length_c   1.000
_cell.angle_alpha   90.00
_cell.angle_beta   90.00
_cell.angle_gamma   90.00
#
_symmetry.space_group_name_H-M   'P 1'
#
loop_
_entity.id
_entity.type
_entity.pdbx_description
1 polymer ?
#
loop_
_entity_poly.entity_id
_entity_poly.type
_entity_poly.pdbx_seq_one_letter_code
_entity_poly.pdbx_strand_id
1 'polypeptide(L)'
;HIKVTGIPIADKFEDSIDKEAWLSKHHLDPNKPTILMSAGAFGVSKGFDYMINEILEKSPHSQVVMICGRSKELKRSLKAKFKHNPNVLILGYTNYMNEWMASSQLMITKPGGITISEGLTRCIPMIFLNPAPGQELENAHYFEDKGFGKIADTPNEAIDIVSHLTNHEDRLEAMTNQMRISKVSYSTQKLCRDLLDLIGHSSQPEEIYGKVPLYARFFVK
;
A
#
# COMPACT_ATOMS: atom_id res chain seq x y z
N HIS A 1 27.03 -13.05 -10.21
CA HIS A 1 26.25 -12.00 -10.85
C HIS A 1 25.06 -11.66 -9.96
N ILE A 2 24.86 -10.39 -9.66
CA ILE A 2 23.68 -9.88 -8.94
C ILE A 2 22.72 -9.32 -9.98
N LYS A 3 21.44 -9.74 -9.96
CA LYS A 3 20.38 -9.21 -10.80
C LYS A 3 19.31 -8.58 -9.90
N VAL A 4 19.01 -7.30 -10.12
CA VAL A 4 17.96 -6.60 -9.38
C VAL A 4 16.62 -6.94 -10.02
N THR A 5 15.76 -7.64 -9.29
CA THR A 5 14.44 -8.11 -9.78
C THR A 5 13.26 -7.37 -9.16
N GLY A 6 13.50 -6.58 -8.11
CA GLY A 6 12.45 -6.00 -7.27
C GLY A 6 11.82 -7.04 -6.32
N ILE A 7 10.84 -6.61 -5.56
CA ILE A 7 10.08 -7.47 -4.64
C ILE A 7 8.89 -8.05 -5.40
N PRO A 8 8.75 -9.39 -5.51
CA PRO A 8 7.59 -9.99 -6.14
C PRO A 8 6.33 -9.73 -5.33
N ILE A 9 5.28 -9.34 -6.01
CA ILE A 9 3.95 -9.12 -5.43
C ILE A 9 2.92 -9.98 -6.15
N ALA A 10 1.73 -10.13 -5.59
CA ALA A 10 0.67 -10.90 -6.21
C ALA A 10 0.16 -10.24 -7.50
N ASP A 11 -0.07 -11.02 -8.55
CA ASP A 11 -0.49 -10.54 -9.88
C ASP A 11 -1.78 -9.71 -9.83
N LYS A 12 -2.67 -9.99 -8.87
CA LYS A 12 -3.90 -9.21 -8.67
C LYS A 12 -3.69 -7.71 -8.46
N PHE A 13 -2.48 -7.25 -8.08
CA PHE A 13 -2.18 -5.83 -7.99
C PHE A 13 -1.99 -5.17 -9.37
N GLU A 14 -2.01 -5.93 -10.45
CA GLU A 14 -2.03 -5.44 -11.84
C GLU A 14 -3.44 -5.46 -12.44
N ASP A 15 -4.42 -6.14 -11.80
CA ASP A 15 -5.79 -6.24 -12.30
C ASP A 15 -6.48 -4.87 -12.37
N SER A 16 -7.33 -4.67 -13.37
CA SER A 16 -8.19 -3.49 -13.42
C SER A 16 -9.29 -3.59 -12.36
N ILE A 17 -9.52 -2.50 -11.65
CA ILE A 17 -10.56 -2.42 -10.61
C ILE A 17 -11.57 -1.34 -10.98
N ASP A 18 -12.84 -1.71 -10.97
CA ASP A 18 -13.93 -0.76 -11.04
C ASP A 18 -14.06 -0.03 -9.69
N LYS A 19 -13.44 1.15 -9.61
CA LYS A 19 -13.40 1.98 -8.40
C LYS A 19 -14.80 2.38 -7.95
N GLU A 20 -15.67 2.76 -8.90
CA GLU A 20 -17.01 3.24 -8.58
C GLU A 20 -17.87 2.12 -7.98
N ALA A 21 -17.89 0.95 -8.63
CA ALA A 21 -18.60 -0.20 -8.12
C ALA A 21 -18.03 -0.67 -6.77
N TRP A 22 -16.70 -0.63 -6.59
CA TRP A 22 -16.06 -1.05 -5.34
C TRP A 22 -16.43 -0.13 -4.17
N LEU A 23 -16.30 1.19 -4.34
CA LEU A 23 -16.62 2.16 -3.29
C LEU A 23 -18.12 2.14 -2.94
N SER A 24 -19.00 2.13 -3.96
CA SER A 24 -20.45 2.06 -3.78
C SER A 24 -20.88 0.80 -3.03
N LYS A 25 -20.30 -0.36 -3.34
CA LYS A 25 -20.53 -1.62 -2.62
C LYS A 25 -20.23 -1.50 -1.12
N HIS A 26 -19.30 -0.63 -0.76
CA HIS A 26 -18.89 -0.39 0.63
C HIS A 26 -19.55 0.86 1.25
N HIS A 27 -20.58 1.40 0.61
CA HIS A 27 -21.32 2.61 1.05
C HIS A 27 -20.43 3.86 1.16
N LEU A 28 -19.41 3.95 0.32
CA LEU A 28 -18.57 5.13 0.15
C LEU A 28 -18.94 5.87 -1.14
N ASP A 29 -18.73 7.17 -1.17
CA ASP A 29 -19.01 8.02 -2.32
C ASP A 29 -17.86 7.94 -3.35
N PRO A 30 -18.11 7.43 -4.58
CA PRO A 30 -17.07 7.33 -5.60
C PRO A 30 -16.49 8.68 -6.05
N ASN A 31 -17.23 9.77 -5.83
CA ASN A 31 -16.82 11.12 -6.22
C ASN A 31 -15.94 11.82 -5.18
N LYS A 32 -15.81 11.23 -3.98
CA LYS A 32 -14.96 11.77 -2.92
C LYS A 32 -13.55 11.23 -2.99
N PRO A 33 -12.53 12.06 -2.77
CA PRO A 33 -11.18 11.58 -2.52
C PRO A 33 -11.18 10.58 -1.35
N THR A 34 -10.63 9.38 -1.59
CA THR A 34 -10.52 8.33 -0.60
C THR A 34 -9.09 8.26 -0.08
N ILE A 35 -8.92 8.42 1.22
CA ILE A 35 -7.65 8.30 1.92
C ILE A 35 -7.61 6.92 2.58
N LEU A 36 -6.67 6.07 2.15
CA LEU A 36 -6.44 4.76 2.72
C LEU A 36 -5.45 4.88 3.89
N MET A 37 -5.81 4.39 5.06
CA MET A 37 -4.92 4.31 6.21
C MET A 37 -4.70 2.84 6.60
N SER A 38 -3.46 2.45 6.83
CA SER A 38 -3.12 1.09 7.27
C SER A 38 -2.26 1.10 8.51
N ALA A 39 -2.72 0.41 9.55
CA ALA A 39 -1.98 0.23 10.79
C ALA A 39 -0.89 -0.86 10.70
N GLY A 40 -0.69 -1.45 9.52
CA GLY A 40 0.17 -2.62 9.35
C GLY A 40 -0.45 -3.90 9.91
N ALA A 41 0.28 -5.01 9.84
CA ALA A 41 -0.23 -6.32 10.23
C ALA A 41 -0.60 -6.41 11.73
N PHE A 42 0.08 -5.66 12.58
CA PHE A 42 -0.04 -5.75 14.05
C PHE A 42 -0.80 -4.59 14.70
N GLY A 43 -1.16 -3.55 13.95
CA GLY A 43 -2.01 -2.46 14.45
C GLY A 43 -1.43 -1.63 15.61
N VAL A 44 -0.12 -1.40 15.62
CA VAL A 44 0.63 -0.86 16.78
C VAL A 44 0.76 0.67 16.76
N SER A 45 -0.24 1.43 16.37
CA SER A 45 -0.17 2.89 16.45
C SER A 45 -1.33 3.44 17.27
N LYS A 46 -1.01 4.33 18.22
CA LYS A 46 -2.00 5.16 18.92
C LYS A 46 -2.27 6.42 18.10
N GLY A 47 -3.44 7.02 18.23
CA GLY A 47 -3.75 8.31 17.63
C GLY A 47 -4.41 8.26 16.23
N PHE A 48 -4.76 7.10 15.71
CA PHE A 48 -5.51 7.01 14.44
C PHE A 48 -6.87 7.70 14.51
N ASP A 49 -7.52 7.67 15.66
CA ASP A 49 -8.78 8.34 15.89
C ASP A 49 -8.66 9.87 15.78
N TYR A 50 -7.58 10.41 16.34
CA TYR A 50 -7.23 11.82 16.21
C TYR A 50 -6.92 12.15 14.75
N MET A 51 -6.07 11.38 14.09
CA MET A 51 -5.71 11.61 12.69
C MET A 51 -6.93 11.60 11.76
N ILE A 52 -7.85 10.64 11.92
CA ILE A 52 -9.07 10.55 11.10
C ILE A 52 -9.93 11.80 11.28
N ASN A 53 -10.12 12.26 12.53
CA ASN A 53 -10.91 13.47 12.81
C ASN A 53 -10.28 14.71 12.16
N GLU A 54 -9.00 14.95 12.39
CA GLU A 54 -8.29 16.12 11.86
C GLU A 54 -8.22 16.12 10.32
N ILE A 55 -7.99 14.94 9.71
CA ILE A 55 -8.01 14.80 8.25
C ILE A 55 -9.37 15.21 7.69
N LEU A 56 -10.48 14.74 8.28
CA LEU A 56 -11.82 15.07 7.81
C LEU A 56 -12.21 16.52 8.11
N GLU A 57 -11.67 17.11 9.18
CA GLU A 57 -11.87 18.54 9.47
C GLU A 57 -11.17 19.42 8.45
N LYS A 58 -9.90 19.11 8.13
CA LYS A 58 -9.09 19.89 7.17
C LYS A 58 -9.40 19.56 5.69
N SER A 59 -10.05 18.43 5.43
CA SER A 59 -10.42 17.95 4.10
C SER A 59 -11.84 17.37 4.12
N PRO A 60 -12.88 18.21 4.32
CA PRO A 60 -14.27 17.76 4.58
C PRO A 60 -14.95 17.08 3.40
N HIS A 61 -14.41 17.24 2.19
CA HIS A 61 -14.86 16.55 0.98
C HIS A 61 -14.21 15.19 0.77
N SER A 62 -13.32 14.76 1.68
CA SER A 62 -12.66 13.46 1.61
C SER A 62 -13.41 12.41 2.42
N GLN A 63 -13.03 11.16 2.22
CA GLN A 63 -13.45 10.03 3.03
C GLN A 63 -12.24 9.16 3.39
N VAL A 64 -12.33 8.42 4.49
CA VAL A 64 -11.23 7.63 5.05
C VAL A 64 -11.60 6.16 5.15
N VAL A 65 -10.74 5.30 4.62
CA VAL A 65 -10.77 3.85 4.83
C VAL A 65 -9.63 3.47 5.74
N MET A 66 -9.93 2.98 6.93
CA MET A 66 -8.92 2.57 7.91
C MET A 66 -8.86 1.04 8.03
N ILE A 67 -7.71 0.46 7.70
CA ILE A 67 -7.43 -0.98 7.81
C ILE A 67 -6.61 -1.20 9.09
N CYS A 68 -7.25 -1.81 10.10
CA CYS A 68 -6.68 -2.05 11.42
C CYS A 68 -5.82 -3.34 11.49
N GLY A 69 -5.68 -4.07 10.37
CA GLY A 69 -4.99 -5.35 10.35
C GLY A 69 -5.62 -6.36 11.30
N ARG A 70 -4.79 -7.10 12.05
CA ARG A 70 -5.24 -8.13 13.00
C ARG A 70 -5.65 -7.58 14.37
N SER A 71 -5.49 -6.29 14.63
CA SER A 71 -5.86 -5.68 15.89
C SER A 71 -7.38 -5.55 16.05
N LYS A 72 -7.98 -6.51 16.76
CA LYS A 72 -9.42 -6.49 17.10
C LYS A 72 -9.78 -5.32 18.01
N GLU A 73 -8.88 -4.92 18.89
CA GLU A 73 -9.08 -3.83 19.83
C GLU A 73 -9.14 -2.48 19.10
N LEU A 74 -8.16 -2.19 18.25
CA LEU A 74 -8.14 -0.97 17.43
C LEU A 74 -9.40 -0.88 16.56
N LYS A 75 -9.75 -1.98 15.86
CA LYS A 75 -10.97 -2.02 15.04
C LYS A 75 -12.22 -1.71 15.87
N ARG A 76 -12.37 -2.32 17.06
CA ARG A 76 -13.54 -2.12 17.94
C ARG A 76 -13.63 -0.68 18.39
N SER A 77 -12.53 -0.10 18.87
CA SER A 77 -12.44 1.29 19.35
C SER A 77 -12.82 2.28 18.24
N LEU A 78 -12.17 2.18 17.07
CA LEU A 78 -12.44 3.08 15.97
C LEU A 78 -13.86 2.91 15.40
N LYS A 79 -14.34 1.66 15.29
CA LYS A 79 -15.72 1.41 14.84
C LYS A 79 -16.77 2.02 15.77
N ALA A 80 -16.53 1.99 17.10
CA ALA A 80 -17.44 2.62 18.05
C ALA A 80 -17.43 4.15 17.91
N LYS A 81 -16.23 4.74 17.75
CA LYS A 81 -16.06 6.19 17.65
C LYS A 81 -16.68 6.76 16.35
N PHE A 82 -16.49 6.07 15.21
CA PHE A 82 -16.93 6.55 13.90
C PHE A 82 -18.21 5.88 13.39
N LYS A 83 -18.99 5.27 14.28
CA LYS A 83 -20.20 4.49 13.93
C LYS A 83 -21.20 5.24 13.04
N HIS A 84 -21.32 6.53 13.24
CA HIS A 84 -22.31 7.38 12.56
C HIS A 84 -21.69 8.35 11.53
N ASN A 85 -20.40 8.21 11.25
CA ASN A 85 -19.73 9.03 10.25
C ASN A 85 -19.73 8.32 8.88
N PRO A 86 -20.51 8.76 7.89
CA PRO A 86 -20.61 8.10 6.60
C PRO A 86 -19.31 8.21 5.77
N ASN A 87 -18.42 9.14 6.13
CA ASN A 87 -17.14 9.33 5.46
C ASN A 87 -16.01 8.46 6.05
N VAL A 88 -16.32 7.55 6.98
CA VAL A 88 -15.30 6.70 7.63
C VAL A 88 -15.69 5.22 7.58
N LEU A 89 -14.85 4.42 6.93
CA LEU A 89 -14.98 2.97 6.91
C LEU A 89 -13.86 2.34 7.71
N ILE A 90 -14.21 1.56 8.76
CA ILE A 90 -13.24 0.86 9.61
C ILE A 90 -13.26 -0.65 9.31
N LEU A 91 -12.14 -1.16 8.83
CA LEU A 91 -11.94 -2.56 8.47
C LEU A 91 -10.92 -3.23 9.42
N GLY A 92 -11.04 -4.55 9.56
CA GLY A 92 -9.99 -5.37 10.16
C GLY A 92 -8.94 -5.77 9.13
N TYR A 93 -8.42 -7.00 9.25
CA TYR A 93 -7.63 -7.62 8.21
C TYR A 93 -8.47 -7.79 6.93
N THR A 94 -7.87 -7.50 5.78
CA THR A 94 -8.52 -7.64 4.48
C THR A 94 -7.64 -8.39 3.48
N ASN A 95 -8.25 -9.19 2.62
CA ASN A 95 -7.60 -9.81 1.46
C ASN A 95 -7.75 -8.95 0.18
N TYR A 96 -8.43 -7.81 0.29
CA TYR A 96 -8.79 -6.92 -0.81
C TYR A 96 -7.96 -5.62 -0.78
N MET A 97 -6.66 -5.72 -0.40
CA MET A 97 -5.78 -4.55 -0.33
C MET A 97 -5.57 -3.91 -1.70
N ASN A 98 -5.51 -4.75 -2.74
CA ASN A 98 -5.37 -4.29 -4.12
C ASN A 98 -6.55 -3.41 -4.57
N GLU A 99 -7.80 -3.79 -4.22
CA GLU A 99 -8.99 -3.02 -4.53
C GLU A 99 -9.01 -1.70 -3.74
N TRP A 100 -8.64 -1.74 -2.46
CA TRP A 100 -8.56 -0.54 -1.63
C TRP A 100 -7.49 0.44 -2.12
N MET A 101 -6.28 -0.05 -2.48
CA MET A 101 -5.24 0.80 -3.06
C MET A 101 -5.67 1.38 -4.41
N ALA A 102 -6.29 0.56 -5.28
CA ALA A 102 -6.76 1.01 -6.60
C ALA A 102 -7.89 2.04 -6.52
N SER A 103 -8.70 2.00 -5.44
CA SER A 103 -9.84 2.90 -5.26
C SER A 103 -9.53 4.13 -4.41
N SER A 104 -8.29 4.27 -3.94
CA SER A 104 -7.86 5.39 -3.10
C SER A 104 -6.89 6.30 -3.84
N GLN A 105 -6.87 7.58 -3.50
CA GLN A 105 -5.98 8.58 -4.08
C GLN A 105 -4.67 8.72 -3.33
N LEU A 106 -4.65 8.37 -2.04
CA LEU A 106 -3.50 8.54 -1.16
C LEU A 106 -3.51 7.45 -0.09
N MET A 107 -2.34 6.99 0.33
CA MET A 107 -2.22 6.00 1.40
C MET A 107 -1.29 6.47 2.52
N ILE A 108 -1.75 6.34 3.76
CA ILE A 108 -0.91 6.52 4.97
C ILE A 108 -0.56 5.14 5.51
N THR A 109 0.73 4.84 5.63
CA THR A 109 1.19 3.51 6.04
C THR A 109 2.62 3.53 6.58
N LYS A 110 3.13 2.37 6.97
CA LYS A 110 4.55 2.10 7.18
C LYS A 110 5.21 1.67 5.87
N PRO A 111 6.48 2.05 5.60
CA PRO A 111 7.17 1.76 4.33
C PRO A 111 7.77 0.34 4.30
N GLY A 112 6.97 -0.68 4.61
CA GLY A 112 7.36 -2.07 4.45
C GLY A 112 7.54 -2.46 2.98
N GLY A 113 8.59 -3.23 2.64
CA GLY A 113 8.99 -3.53 1.27
C GLY A 113 7.85 -4.05 0.38
N ILE A 114 7.02 -4.98 0.88
CA ILE A 114 5.86 -5.49 0.13
C ILE A 114 4.84 -4.38 -0.11
N THR A 115 4.47 -3.63 0.95
CA THR A 115 3.45 -2.58 0.86
C THR A 115 3.84 -1.47 -0.12
N ILE A 116 5.11 -1.03 -0.11
CA ILE A 116 5.57 -0.01 -1.06
C ILE A 116 5.60 -0.53 -2.49
N SER A 117 5.95 -1.81 -2.71
CA SER A 117 5.94 -2.44 -4.04
C SER A 117 4.51 -2.59 -4.58
N GLU A 118 3.56 -2.99 -3.73
CA GLU A 118 2.13 -3.03 -4.04
C GLU A 118 1.61 -1.63 -4.41
N GLY A 119 1.94 -0.62 -3.61
CA GLY A 119 1.53 0.75 -3.83
C GLY A 119 2.15 1.37 -5.09
N LEU A 120 3.41 1.08 -5.39
CA LEU A 120 4.06 1.51 -6.63
C LEU A 120 3.35 0.89 -7.85
N THR A 121 2.98 -0.38 -7.76
CA THR A 121 2.24 -1.07 -8.82
C THR A 121 0.85 -0.44 -9.02
N ARG A 122 0.17 -0.03 -7.97
CA ARG A 122 -1.11 0.68 -8.03
C ARG A 122 -0.97 2.17 -8.34
N CYS A 123 0.27 2.69 -8.38
CA CYS A 123 0.55 4.11 -8.55
C CYS A 123 -0.19 4.99 -7.53
N ILE A 124 -0.28 4.53 -6.28
CA ILE A 124 -0.90 5.28 -5.18
C ILE A 124 0.17 6.05 -4.40
N PRO A 125 0.14 7.39 -4.35
CA PRO A 125 1.02 8.19 -3.52
C PRO A 125 0.94 7.80 -2.04
N MET A 126 2.08 7.81 -1.35
CA MET A 126 2.15 7.32 0.02
C MET A 126 2.68 8.37 0.99
N ILE A 127 2.13 8.36 2.22
CA ILE A 127 2.68 9.08 3.36
C ILE A 127 3.16 8.05 4.37
N PHE A 128 4.43 8.13 4.74
CA PHE A 128 5.08 7.21 5.65
C PHE A 128 5.14 7.81 7.04
N LEU A 129 4.31 7.30 7.95
CA LEU A 129 4.23 7.79 9.31
C LEU A 129 5.30 7.15 10.18
N ASN A 130 6.23 7.98 10.69
CA ASN A 130 7.27 7.60 11.64
C ASN A 130 7.95 6.28 11.24
N PRO A 131 8.68 6.25 10.10
CA PRO A 131 9.39 5.06 9.65
C PRO A 131 10.46 4.64 10.66
N ALA A 132 10.55 3.33 10.94
CA ALA A 132 11.57 2.82 11.83
C ALA A 132 12.97 2.94 11.18
N PRO A 133 14.03 3.20 11.97
CA PRO A 133 15.40 3.21 11.45
C PRO A 133 15.76 1.91 10.73
N GLY A 134 16.61 2.01 9.70
CA GLY A 134 17.02 0.90 8.85
C GLY A 134 16.13 0.77 7.61
N GLN A 135 15.72 -0.43 7.25
CA GLN A 135 15.05 -0.71 5.98
C GLN A 135 13.80 0.14 5.72
N GLU A 136 12.97 0.39 6.74
CA GLU A 136 11.78 1.23 6.58
C GLU A 136 12.16 2.66 6.21
N LEU A 137 13.14 3.24 6.90
CA LEU A 137 13.58 4.60 6.64
C LEU A 137 14.22 4.75 5.25
N GLU A 138 15.05 3.80 4.85
CA GLU A 138 15.66 3.77 3.50
C GLU A 138 14.59 3.66 2.41
N ASN A 139 13.58 2.81 2.61
CA ASN A 139 12.45 2.70 1.70
C ASN A 139 11.66 4.02 1.58
N ALA A 140 11.43 4.69 2.72
CA ALA A 140 10.72 5.96 2.76
C ALA A 140 11.49 7.06 2.02
N HIS A 141 12.80 7.19 2.26
CA HIS A 141 13.66 8.14 1.55
C HIS A 141 13.67 7.87 0.05
N TYR A 142 13.80 6.61 -0.37
CA TYR A 142 13.74 6.27 -1.79
C TYR A 142 12.44 6.75 -2.45
N PHE A 143 11.30 6.57 -1.78
CA PHE A 143 10.01 7.02 -2.31
C PHE A 143 9.90 8.54 -2.33
N GLU A 144 10.41 9.23 -1.31
CA GLU A 144 10.39 10.70 -1.26
C GLU A 144 11.29 11.30 -2.32
N ASP A 145 12.51 10.80 -2.49
CA ASP A 145 13.48 11.25 -3.52
C ASP A 145 12.93 11.06 -4.94
N LYS A 146 12.11 10.02 -5.16
CA LYS A 146 11.45 9.75 -6.44
C LYS A 146 10.15 10.54 -6.62
N GLY A 147 9.69 11.26 -5.62
CA GLY A 147 8.42 11.97 -5.67
C GLY A 147 7.19 11.06 -5.61
N PHE A 148 7.32 9.84 -5.07
CA PHE A 148 6.23 8.86 -4.93
C PHE A 148 5.51 8.97 -3.60
N GLY A 149 6.12 9.62 -2.61
CA GLY A 149 5.60 9.72 -1.26
C GLY A 149 6.21 10.87 -0.48
N LYS A 150 5.80 10.95 0.78
CA LYS A 150 6.30 11.90 1.77
C LYS A 150 6.53 11.18 3.09
N ILE A 151 7.55 11.63 3.82
CA ILE A 151 7.81 11.19 5.19
C ILE A 151 7.11 12.17 6.14
N ALA A 152 6.50 11.64 7.18
CA ALA A 152 5.92 12.39 8.29
C ALA A 152 6.41 11.79 9.61
N ASP A 153 7.15 12.57 10.38
CA ASP A 153 7.69 12.11 11.67
C ASP A 153 6.63 12.09 12.76
N THR A 154 5.57 12.88 12.58
CA THR A 154 4.47 13.01 13.53
C THR A 154 3.11 12.84 12.87
N PRO A 155 2.06 12.46 13.66
CA PRO A 155 0.69 12.47 13.17
C PRO A 155 0.24 13.83 12.61
N ASN A 156 0.62 14.93 13.24
CA ASN A 156 0.26 16.27 12.78
C ASN A 156 0.85 16.59 11.42
N GLU A 157 2.10 16.26 11.20
CA GLU A 157 2.75 16.43 9.92
C GLU A 157 2.07 15.59 8.82
N ALA A 158 1.72 14.33 9.12
CA ALA A 158 0.96 13.50 8.18
C ALA A 158 -0.39 14.12 7.83
N ILE A 159 -1.11 14.67 8.83
CA ILE A 159 -2.37 15.37 8.62
C ILE A 159 -2.20 16.60 7.71
N ASP A 160 -1.17 17.40 7.94
CA ASP A 160 -0.90 18.59 7.14
C ASP A 160 -0.52 18.23 5.70
N ILE A 161 0.29 17.20 5.49
CA ILE A 161 0.63 16.69 4.16
C ILE A 161 -0.64 16.17 3.45
N VAL A 162 -1.48 15.37 4.12
CA VAL A 162 -2.75 14.89 3.55
C VAL A 162 -3.63 16.05 3.13
N SER A 163 -3.87 17.01 4.04
CA SER A 163 -4.69 18.18 3.76
C SER A 163 -4.16 18.98 2.58
N HIS A 164 -2.85 19.19 2.53
CA HIS A 164 -2.22 19.88 1.42
C HIS A 164 -2.43 19.16 0.09
N LEU A 165 -2.21 17.84 0.04
CA LEU A 165 -2.34 17.06 -1.18
C LEU A 165 -3.80 16.91 -1.64
N THR A 166 -4.74 16.73 -0.72
CA THR A 166 -6.17 16.60 -1.07
C THR A 166 -6.82 17.91 -1.51
N ASN A 167 -6.27 19.05 -1.10
CA ASN A 167 -6.71 20.37 -1.53
C ASN A 167 -5.96 20.89 -2.78
N HIS A 168 -4.95 20.15 -3.28
CA HIS A 168 -4.17 20.46 -4.49
C HIS A 168 -4.06 19.21 -5.36
N GLU A 169 -5.14 18.91 -6.10
CA GLU A 169 -5.25 17.71 -6.94
C GLU A 169 -4.13 17.59 -7.97
N ASP A 170 -3.66 18.72 -8.51
CA ASP A 170 -2.53 18.81 -9.45
C ASP A 170 -1.24 18.18 -8.88
N ARG A 171 -0.99 18.39 -7.60
CA ARG A 171 0.20 17.82 -6.91
C ARG A 171 0.05 16.32 -6.70
N LEU A 172 -1.12 15.87 -6.29
CA LEU A 172 -1.40 14.46 -6.10
C LEU A 172 -1.33 13.71 -7.43
N GLU A 173 -1.88 14.31 -8.49
CA GLU A 173 -1.78 13.76 -9.83
C GLU A 173 -0.34 13.72 -10.34
N ALA A 174 0.46 14.76 -10.07
CA ALA A 174 1.89 14.76 -10.42
C ALA A 174 2.65 13.61 -9.77
N MET A 175 2.41 13.31 -8.49
CA MET A 175 2.98 12.15 -7.79
C MET A 175 2.56 10.83 -8.45
N THR A 176 1.27 10.67 -8.74
CA THR A 176 0.73 9.49 -9.41
C THR A 176 1.34 9.30 -10.80
N ASN A 177 1.48 10.37 -11.58
CA ASN A 177 2.09 10.33 -12.91
C ASN A 177 3.59 9.99 -12.85
N GLN A 178 4.31 10.52 -11.87
CA GLN A 178 5.71 10.15 -11.64
C GLN A 178 5.86 8.65 -11.34
N MET A 179 4.95 8.07 -10.55
CA MET A 179 4.92 6.62 -10.29
C MET A 179 4.62 5.83 -11.57
N ARG A 180 3.67 6.28 -12.40
CA ARG A 180 3.33 5.62 -13.69
C ARG A 180 4.50 5.58 -14.65
N ILE A 181 5.25 6.68 -14.78
CA ILE A 181 6.45 6.77 -15.64
C ILE A 181 7.56 5.86 -15.12
N SER A 182 7.72 5.81 -13.81
CA SER A 182 8.78 5.04 -13.14
C SER A 182 8.41 3.58 -12.88
N LYS A 183 7.18 3.18 -13.22
CA LYS A 183 6.67 1.82 -13.00
C LYS A 183 7.54 0.80 -13.73
N VAL A 184 8.38 0.14 -12.97
CA VAL A 184 9.02 -1.10 -13.40
C VAL A 184 8.03 -2.22 -13.06
N SER A 185 7.60 -2.98 -14.06
CA SER A 185 6.77 -4.17 -13.82
C SER A 185 7.60 -5.17 -13.00
N TYR A 186 7.40 -5.17 -11.69
CA TYR A 186 8.01 -6.14 -10.76
C TYR A 186 7.10 -7.37 -10.64
N SER A 187 6.64 -7.90 -11.77
CA SER A 187 5.76 -9.06 -11.71
C SER A 187 6.52 -10.28 -11.24
N THR A 188 5.87 -11.10 -10.43
CA THR A 188 6.31 -12.44 -10.06
C THR A 188 6.68 -13.26 -11.31
N GLN A 189 5.95 -13.05 -12.42
CA GLN A 189 6.22 -13.67 -13.71
C GLN A 189 7.59 -13.30 -14.30
N LYS A 190 8.06 -12.05 -14.13
CA LYS A 190 9.38 -11.65 -14.59
C LYS A 190 10.46 -12.36 -13.78
N LEU A 191 10.32 -12.39 -12.46
CA LEU A 191 11.24 -13.13 -11.58
C LEU A 191 11.29 -14.61 -11.93
N CYS A 192 10.12 -15.24 -12.14
CA CYS A 192 10.05 -16.64 -12.55
C CYS A 192 10.72 -16.87 -13.90
N ARG A 193 10.53 -16.02 -14.89
CA ARG A 193 11.24 -16.12 -16.17
C ARG A 193 12.75 -16.00 -16.01
N ASP A 194 13.20 -14.98 -15.26
CA ASP A 194 14.61 -14.77 -14.98
C ASP A 194 15.25 -16.00 -14.28
N LEU A 195 14.51 -16.63 -13.37
CA LEU A 195 14.96 -17.88 -12.70
C LEU A 195 14.97 -19.06 -13.67
N LEU A 196 13.96 -19.23 -14.51
CA LEU A 196 13.90 -20.30 -15.50
C LEU A 196 15.02 -20.15 -16.54
N ASP A 197 15.33 -18.92 -16.98
CA ASP A 197 16.46 -18.66 -17.87
C ASP A 197 17.80 -19.05 -17.24
N LEU A 198 17.99 -18.74 -15.96
CA LEU A 198 19.19 -19.14 -15.21
C LEU A 198 19.31 -20.67 -15.09
N ILE A 199 18.19 -21.36 -14.87
CA ILE A 199 18.14 -22.83 -14.77
C ILE A 199 18.34 -23.46 -16.14
N GLY A 200 17.73 -22.92 -17.20
CA GLY A 200 17.86 -23.42 -18.56
C GLY A 200 19.26 -23.32 -19.15
N HIS A 201 20.11 -22.42 -18.60
CA HIS A 201 21.53 -22.34 -18.95
C HIS A 201 22.42 -23.27 -18.12
N SER A 202 21.88 -23.88 -17.07
CA SER A 202 22.57 -24.92 -16.30
C SER A 202 22.17 -26.28 -16.86
N SER A 203 23.11 -26.96 -17.54
CA SER A 203 22.93 -28.30 -18.08
C SER A 203 22.57 -29.30 -16.96
N GLN A 204 21.33 -29.73 -16.96
CA GLN A 204 20.70 -30.87 -16.27
C GLN A 204 19.63 -30.46 -15.22
N PRO A 205 18.31 -30.62 -15.54
CA PRO A 205 17.22 -30.35 -14.62
C PRO A 205 17.20 -31.27 -13.37
N GLU A 206 17.76 -32.47 -13.45
CA GLU A 206 17.71 -33.45 -12.36
C GLU A 206 18.60 -33.10 -11.16
N GLU A 207 19.70 -32.39 -11.37
CA GLU A 207 20.58 -31.98 -10.25
C GLU A 207 20.00 -30.87 -9.39
N ILE A 208 19.05 -30.08 -9.91
CA ILE A 208 18.47 -28.94 -9.22
C ILE A 208 17.38 -29.40 -8.24
N TYR A 209 16.58 -30.40 -8.62
CA TYR A 209 15.53 -30.95 -7.75
C TYR A 209 16.07 -31.68 -6.53
N GLY A 210 17.28 -32.21 -6.60
CA GLY A 210 17.95 -32.88 -5.47
C GLY A 210 18.41 -31.92 -4.37
N LYS A 211 18.64 -30.63 -4.68
CA LYS A 211 19.16 -29.61 -3.75
C LYS A 211 18.11 -28.66 -3.18
N VAL A 212 16.85 -28.74 -3.66
CA VAL A 212 15.78 -27.91 -3.14
C VAL A 212 15.24 -28.51 -1.85
N PRO A 213 15.30 -27.81 -0.72
CA PRO A 213 14.75 -28.30 0.55
C PRO A 213 13.26 -28.66 0.42
N LEU A 214 12.82 -29.68 1.14
CA LEU A 214 11.49 -30.28 1.03
C LEU A 214 10.35 -29.24 1.15
N TYR A 215 10.54 -28.18 1.96
CA TYR A 215 9.57 -27.11 2.15
C TYR A 215 9.40 -26.19 0.92
N ALA A 216 10.40 -26.11 0.05
CA ALA A 216 10.31 -25.32 -1.19
C ALA A 216 9.59 -26.04 -2.34
N ARG A 217 9.35 -27.37 -2.20
CA ARG A 217 8.64 -28.18 -3.21
C ARG A 217 7.12 -27.93 -3.23
N PHE A 218 6.57 -27.26 -2.22
CA PHE A 218 5.14 -26.97 -2.11
C PHE A 218 4.69 -25.70 -2.87
N PHE A 219 5.61 -24.96 -3.47
CA PHE A 219 5.30 -23.72 -4.20
C PHE A 219 5.31 -23.87 -5.73
N VAL A 220 5.51 -25.10 -6.24
CA VAL A 220 5.46 -25.42 -7.67
C VAL A 220 4.28 -26.35 -7.91
N LYS A 221 3.09 -25.77 -8.04
CA LYS A 221 1.92 -26.38 -8.69
C LYS A 221 1.23 -25.34 -9.53
#